data_904f88ea2f5dd6db45f06d9e1bb0e750
#
_entry.id   904f88ea2f5dd6db45f06d9e1bb0e750
#
_cell.length_a   1.000
_cell.length_b   1.000
_cell.length_c   1.000
_cell.angle_alpha   90.00
_cell.angle_beta   90.00
_cell.angle_gamma   90.00
#
_symmetry.space_group_name_H-M   'P 1'
#
loop_
_entity.id
_entity.type
_entity.pdbx_description
1 polymer ?
#
loop_
_entity_poly.entity_id
_entity_poly.type
_entity_poly.pdbx_seq_one_letter_code
_entity_poly.pdbx_strand_id
1 'polypeptide(L)'
;LICQDLCFALNQLKPSDEKRNEVIKNILGYFPDDLVLLSPFTADYGKNIKLGKNVFVNINNYFMDGATIKIGDNVFIGPSCGFYTANHPLDYTNRNQGLEKALPIKVGDNCWFGANVSVMPGVTIGAGCVIAAGAVVTKDMPANSLIAGAPAKVIKTIEQ
;
A
#
# COMPACT_ATOMS: atom_id res chain seq x y z
N LEU A 1 9.78 7.00 -14.32
CA LEU A 1 11.22 6.61 -14.26
C LEU A 1 11.90 7.15 -12.99
N ILE A 2 11.78 8.44 -12.65
CA ILE A 2 12.50 9.02 -11.47
C ILE A 2 12.22 8.25 -10.17
N CYS A 3 10.97 7.91 -9.88
CA CYS A 3 10.63 7.14 -8.67
C CYS A 3 11.21 5.73 -8.72
N GLN A 4 11.18 5.07 -9.86
CA GLN A 4 11.73 3.73 -10.05
C GLN A 4 13.25 3.72 -9.82
N ASP A 5 13.97 4.75 -10.32
CA ASP A 5 15.40 4.91 -10.07
C ASP A 5 15.70 5.13 -8.58
N LEU A 6 14.87 5.92 -7.89
CA LEU A 6 14.98 6.13 -6.44
C LEU A 6 14.69 4.83 -5.66
N CYS A 7 13.68 4.06 -6.05
CA CYS A 7 13.40 2.75 -5.45
C CYS A 7 14.57 1.78 -5.68
N PHE A 8 15.14 1.75 -6.88
CA PHE A 8 16.33 0.96 -7.16
C PHE A 8 17.49 1.36 -6.24
N ALA A 9 17.78 2.65 -6.13
CA ALA A 9 18.84 3.16 -5.25
C ALA A 9 18.58 2.77 -3.78
N LEU A 10 17.35 2.95 -3.28
CA LEU A 10 16.96 2.54 -1.92
C LEU A 10 17.23 1.06 -1.67
N ASN A 11 16.88 0.22 -2.65
CA ASN A 11 16.95 -1.24 -2.52
C ASN A 11 18.41 -1.77 -2.59
N GLN A 12 19.37 -0.96 -3.03
CA GLN A 12 20.80 -1.28 -3.02
C GLN A 12 21.50 -0.83 -1.73
N LEU A 13 20.88 0.01 -0.91
CA LEU A 13 21.45 0.46 0.35
C LEU A 13 21.34 -0.61 1.44
N LYS A 14 22.37 -0.73 2.27
CA LYS A 14 22.32 -1.57 3.47
C LYS A 14 21.22 -1.10 4.42
N PRO A 15 20.57 -1.99 5.18
CA PRO A 15 19.54 -1.59 6.14
C PRO A 15 20.01 -0.53 7.18
N SER A 16 21.30 -0.52 7.53
CA SER A 16 21.90 0.42 8.46
C SER A 16 22.44 1.70 7.82
N ASP A 17 22.26 1.90 6.51
CA ASP A 17 22.79 3.07 5.83
C ASP A 17 21.92 4.31 6.14
N GLU A 18 22.53 5.36 6.70
CA GLU A 18 21.86 6.60 7.06
C GLU A 18 21.21 7.33 5.86
N LYS A 19 21.71 7.12 4.65
CA LYS A 19 21.17 7.70 3.43
C LYS A 19 19.77 7.20 3.07
N ARG A 20 19.34 6.09 3.66
CA ARG A 20 18.02 5.50 3.39
C ARG A 20 16.89 6.50 3.62
N ASN A 21 16.92 7.23 4.73
CA ASN A 21 15.87 8.20 5.07
C ASN A 21 15.78 9.35 4.05
N GLU A 22 16.93 9.81 3.54
CA GLU A 22 16.96 10.82 2.48
C GLU A 22 16.34 10.29 1.17
N VAL A 23 16.68 9.06 0.77
CA VAL A 23 16.12 8.45 -0.44
C VAL A 23 14.62 8.24 -0.29
N ILE A 24 14.14 7.75 0.87
CA ILE A 24 12.71 7.59 1.17
C ILE A 24 12.00 8.96 1.09
N LYS A 25 12.59 10.01 1.67
CA LYS A 25 12.06 11.37 1.57
C LYS A 25 11.96 11.85 0.11
N ASN A 26 12.92 11.51 -0.72
CA ASN A 26 12.89 11.85 -2.15
C ASN A 26 11.80 11.07 -2.90
N ILE A 27 11.55 9.82 -2.53
CA ILE A 27 10.45 9.01 -3.09
C ILE A 27 9.10 9.60 -2.71
N LEU A 28 8.86 9.82 -1.41
CA LEU A 28 7.54 10.23 -0.90
C LEU A 28 7.28 11.74 -1.03
N GLY A 29 8.33 12.57 -1.17
CA GLY A 29 8.28 14.02 -1.11
C GLY A 29 8.26 14.61 0.32
N TYR A 30 8.25 13.75 1.34
CA TYR A 30 8.32 14.07 2.77
C TYR A 30 8.80 12.84 3.53
N PHE A 31 9.10 12.98 4.83
CA PHE A 31 9.43 11.85 5.70
C PHE A 31 8.41 11.79 6.85
N PRO A 32 7.57 10.74 6.90
CA PRO A 32 6.60 10.58 7.99
C PRO A 32 7.27 10.33 9.34
N ASP A 33 6.66 10.84 10.42
CA ASP A 33 7.14 10.59 11.77
C ASP A 33 7.06 9.08 12.11
N ASP A 34 8.13 8.54 12.67
CA ASP A 34 8.24 7.15 13.12
C ASP A 34 8.02 6.10 12.00
N LEU A 35 8.28 6.47 10.73
CA LEU A 35 8.20 5.53 9.62
C LEU A 35 9.32 4.48 9.69
N VAL A 36 8.91 3.21 9.60
CA VAL A 36 9.81 2.09 9.29
C VAL A 36 9.45 1.53 7.93
N LEU A 37 10.34 1.66 6.95
CA LEU A 37 10.16 1.13 5.60
C LEU A 37 11.34 0.24 5.24
N LEU A 38 11.07 -1.05 5.07
CA LEU A 38 12.08 -2.05 4.76
C LEU A 38 12.20 -2.26 3.25
N SER A 39 13.40 -2.60 2.81
CA SER A 39 13.69 -2.97 1.40
C SER A 39 13.61 -4.48 1.20
N PRO A 40 13.23 -4.96 -0.02
CA PRO A 40 12.88 -4.16 -1.18
C PRO A 40 11.53 -3.44 -1.04
N PHE A 41 11.44 -2.24 -1.60
CA PHE A 41 10.23 -1.44 -1.73
C PHE A 41 10.12 -0.92 -3.16
N THR A 42 8.92 -0.85 -3.70
CA THR A 42 8.66 -0.36 -5.05
C THR A 42 7.41 0.52 -5.08
N ALA A 43 7.48 1.61 -5.84
CA ALA A 43 6.36 2.50 -6.11
C ALA A 43 6.47 3.05 -7.54
N ASP A 44 5.35 3.47 -8.12
CA ASP A 44 5.34 4.05 -9.48
C ASP A 44 5.75 5.52 -9.47
N TYR A 45 5.14 6.33 -8.61
CA TYR A 45 5.37 7.77 -8.51
C TYR A 45 5.91 8.18 -7.13
N GLY A 46 5.55 7.48 -6.07
CA GLY A 46 5.92 7.72 -4.68
C GLY A 46 5.19 8.91 -4.06
N LYS A 47 5.08 10.01 -4.77
CA LYS A 47 4.47 11.26 -4.27
C LYS A 47 2.97 11.20 -4.02
N ASN A 48 2.28 10.21 -4.60
CA ASN A 48 0.87 9.96 -4.35
C ASN A 48 0.63 9.08 -3.11
N ILE A 49 1.69 8.60 -2.47
CA ILE A 49 1.62 7.83 -1.23
C ILE A 49 1.59 8.79 -0.04
N LYS A 50 0.57 8.67 0.80
CA LYS A 50 0.38 9.47 2.01
C LYS A 50 0.31 8.55 3.21
N LEU A 51 1.38 8.52 4.00
CA LEU A 51 1.51 7.70 5.20
C LEU A 51 1.28 8.58 6.44
N GLY A 52 0.53 8.07 7.39
CA GLY A 52 0.39 8.66 8.71
C GLY A 52 1.61 8.43 9.61
N LYS A 53 1.44 8.61 10.91
CA LYS A 53 2.47 8.40 11.93
C LYS A 53 2.58 6.93 12.31
N ASN A 54 3.76 6.50 12.75
CA ASN A 54 4.01 5.14 13.25
C ASN A 54 3.54 4.07 12.26
N VAL A 55 3.92 4.21 10.98
CA VAL A 55 3.62 3.23 9.94
C VAL A 55 4.81 2.31 9.76
N PHE A 56 4.54 1.00 9.74
CA PHE A 56 5.53 -0.02 9.44
C PHE A 56 5.22 -0.67 8.09
N VAL A 57 6.16 -0.60 7.16
CA VAL A 57 6.09 -1.24 5.84
C VAL A 57 7.18 -2.30 5.75
N ASN A 58 6.79 -3.58 5.79
CA ASN A 58 7.71 -4.71 5.71
C ASN A 58 8.32 -4.85 4.30
N ILE A 59 9.16 -5.84 4.09
CA ILE A 59 9.87 -6.07 2.82
C ILE A 59 8.93 -6.40 1.65
N ASN A 60 9.40 -6.11 0.45
CA ASN A 60 8.79 -6.54 -0.81
C ASN A 60 7.36 -6.01 -1.03
N ASN A 61 7.08 -4.81 -0.54
CA ASN A 61 5.80 -4.15 -0.77
C ASN A 61 5.82 -3.33 -2.06
N TYR A 62 4.68 -3.33 -2.78
CA TYR A 62 4.47 -2.54 -3.98
C TYR A 62 3.29 -1.59 -3.85
N PHE A 63 3.55 -0.32 -4.07
CA PHE A 63 2.54 0.74 -4.09
C PHE A 63 2.40 1.27 -5.51
N MET A 64 1.41 0.76 -6.26
CA MET A 64 1.06 1.24 -7.60
C MET A 64 0.22 2.51 -7.45
N ASP A 65 0.91 3.63 -7.23
CA ASP A 65 0.30 4.90 -6.82
C ASP A 65 -0.02 5.83 -8.01
N GLY A 66 -0.66 5.30 -9.06
CA GLY A 66 -1.22 6.11 -10.14
C GLY A 66 -2.32 7.07 -9.66
N ALA A 67 -3.03 6.72 -8.58
CA ALA A 67 -3.86 7.60 -7.77
C ALA A 67 -3.37 7.58 -6.32
N THR A 68 -3.95 8.44 -5.46
CA THR A 68 -3.55 8.54 -4.05
C THR A 68 -3.75 7.22 -3.30
N ILE A 69 -2.72 6.77 -2.59
CA ILE A 69 -2.78 5.73 -1.57
C ILE A 69 -2.60 6.41 -0.22
N LYS A 70 -3.68 6.49 0.57
CA LYS A 70 -3.66 7.07 1.91
C LYS A 70 -3.68 5.96 2.96
N ILE A 71 -2.65 5.91 3.79
CA ILE A 71 -2.52 5.01 4.95
C ILE A 71 -2.58 5.85 6.21
N GLY A 72 -3.43 5.47 7.15
CA GLY A 72 -3.61 6.15 8.43
C GLY A 72 -2.46 5.96 9.41
N ASP A 73 -2.69 6.35 10.66
CA ASP A 73 -1.72 6.23 11.74
C ASP A 73 -1.71 4.80 12.33
N ASN A 74 -0.56 4.36 12.86
CA ASN A 74 -0.39 3.06 13.53
C ASN A 74 -0.80 1.89 12.61
N VAL A 75 -0.40 1.91 11.35
CA VAL A 75 -0.69 0.84 10.39
C VAL A 75 0.55 -0.02 10.18
N PHE A 76 0.39 -1.34 10.34
CA PHE A 76 1.45 -2.31 10.12
C PHE A 76 1.15 -3.13 8.88
N ILE A 77 2.06 -3.09 7.91
CA ILE A 77 1.92 -3.78 6.62
C ILE A 77 2.93 -4.91 6.56
N GLY A 78 2.43 -6.14 6.49
CA GLY A 78 3.21 -7.36 6.35
C GLY A 78 3.99 -7.42 5.02
N PRO A 79 4.83 -8.43 4.83
CA PRO A 79 5.65 -8.56 3.63
C PRO A 79 4.82 -8.88 2.40
N SER A 80 5.30 -8.43 1.25
CA SER A 80 4.75 -8.76 -0.08
C SER A 80 3.30 -8.34 -0.28
N CYS A 81 2.85 -7.26 0.36
CA CYS A 81 1.54 -6.66 0.07
C CYS A 81 1.61 -5.74 -1.14
N GLY A 82 0.48 -5.62 -1.85
CA GLY A 82 0.33 -4.73 -2.98
C GLY A 82 -0.90 -3.83 -2.84
N PHE A 83 -0.72 -2.55 -3.15
CA PHE A 83 -1.78 -1.55 -3.20
C PHE A 83 -1.88 -1.05 -4.64
N TYR A 84 -2.93 -1.48 -5.35
CA TYR A 84 -3.06 -1.31 -6.79
C TYR A 84 -4.15 -0.29 -7.10
N THR A 85 -3.79 0.92 -7.53
CA THR A 85 -4.77 1.95 -7.86
C THR A 85 -5.23 1.90 -9.31
N ALA A 86 -4.44 1.30 -10.21
CA ALA A 86 -4.71 1.30 -11.65
C ALA A 86 -5.61 0.13 -12.08
N ASN A 87 -6.44 0.41 -13.05
CA ASN A 87 -7.34 -0.55 -13.68
C ASN A 87 -7.47 -0.28 -15.17
N HIS A 88 -7.56 -1.32 -15.97
CA HIS A 88 -7.78 -1.24 -17.41
C HIS A 88 -9.23 -1.56 -17.78
N PRO A 89 -9.75 -1.07 -18.92
CA PRO A 89 -11.04 -1.50 -19.46
C PRO A 89 -11.10 -3.02 -19.62
N LEU A 90 -12.25 -3.61 -19.29
CA LEU A 90 -12.47 -5.04 -19.48
C LEU A 90 -12.54 -5.41 -20.94
N ASP A 91 -13.12 -4.53 -21.78
CA ASP A 91 -13.12 -4.73 -23.22
C ASP A 91 -11.72 -4.50 -23.81
N TYR A 92 -11.30 -5.41 -24.67
CA TYR A 92 -9.96 -5.38 -25.25
C TYR A 92 -9.76 -4.22 -26.24
N THR A 93 -10.80 -3.71 -26.85
CA THR A 93 -10.71 -2.62 -27.84
C THR A 93 -10.19 -1.35 -27.20
N ASN A 94 -10.76 -0.96 -26.06
CA ASN A 94 -10.30 0.18 -25.27
C ASN A 94 -8.98 -0.10 -24.54
N ARG A 95 -8.83 -1.32 -24.00
CA ARG A 95 -7.59 -1.72 -23.32
C ARG A 95 -6.38 -1.67 -24.25
N ASN A 96 -6.52 -2.12 -25.50
CA ASN A 96 -5.43 -2.12 -26.48
C ASN A 96 -5.03 -0.72 -26.95
N GLN A 97 -5.83 0.31 -26.67
CA GLN A 97 -5.47 1.71 -26.86
C GLN A 97 -4.63 2.27 -25.69
N GLY A 98 -4.30 1.44 -24.68
CA GLY A 98 -3.55 1.85 -23.50
C GLY A 98 -4.37 2.65 -22.49
N LEU A 99 -5.71 2.63 -22.58
CA LEU A 99 -6.55 3.32 -21.61
C LEU A 99 -6.42 2.70 -20.23
N GLU A 100 -6.31 3.55 -19.23
CA GLU A 100 -6.17 3.19 -17.83
C GLU A 100 -6.97 4.18 -16.96
N LYS A 101 -7.52 3.68 -15.86
CA LYS A 101 -8.16 4.50 -14.83
C LYS A 101 -7.56 4.15 -13.48
N ALA A 102 -7.07 5.16 -12.77
CA ALA A 102 -6.60 5.01 -11.41
C ALA A 102 -7.65 5.50 -10.40
N LEU A 103 -7.89 4.71 -9.35
CA LEU A 103 -8.83 5.01 -8.27
C LEU A 103 -8.09 4.98 -6.92
N PRO A 104 -8.32 5.98 -6.03
CA PRO A 104 -7.60 6.09 -4.79
C PRO A 104 -7.91 4.94 -3.83
N ILE A 105 -6.90 4.54 -3.04
CA ILE A 105 -7.05 3.60 -1.93
C ILE A 105 -6.95 4.37 -0.62
N LYS A 106 -7.79 4.02 0.35
CA LYS A 106 -7.77 4.60 1.70
C LYS A 106 -7.74 3.48 2.75
N VAL A 107 -6.84 3.60 3.70
CA VAL A 107 -6.74 2.71 4.87
C VAL A 107 -6.82 3.57 6.12
N GLY A 108 -7.76 3.24 7.00
CA GLY A 108 -7.93 3.90 8.29
C GLY A 108 -6.80 3.59 9.28
N ASP A 109 -6.85 4.25 10.44
CA ASP A 109 -5.87 4.08 11.49
C ASP A 109 -5.94 2.69 12.13
N ASN A 110 -4.84 2.26 12.79
CA ASN A 110 -4.77 1.04 13.59
C ASN A 110 -5.08 -0.25 12.80
N CYS A 111 -4.68 -0.32 11.55
CA CYS A 111 -4.87 -1.51 10.72
C CYS A 111 -3.61 -2.38 10.70
N TRP A 112 -3.82 -3.69 10.60
CA TRP A 112 -2.74 -4.65 10.42
C TRP A 112 -3.00 -5.53 9.19
N PHE A 113 -2.05 -5.53 8.27
CA PHE A 113 -2.03 -6.38 7.08
C PHE A 113 -1.09 -7.57 7.32
N GLY A 114 -1.61 -8.77 7.19
CA GLY A 114 -0.79 -9.98 7.07
C GLY A 114 0.03 -9.98 5.77
N ALA A 115 0.78 -11.04 5.53
CA ALA A 115 1.60 -11.18 4.32
C ALA A 115 0.75 -11.38 3.05
N ASN A 116 1.27 -10.93 1.89
CA ASN A 116 0.67 -11.19 0.57
C ASN A 116 -0.78 -10.69 0.42
N VAL A 117 -1.13 -9.57 1.04
CA VAL A 117 -2.44 -8.94 0.86
C VAL A 117 -2.42 -8.07 -0.39
N SER A 118 -3.47 -8.17 -1.21
CA SER A 118 -3.69 -7.32 -2.37
C SER A 118 -4.90 -6.43 -2.14
N VAL A 119 -4.72 -5.10 -2.28
CA VAL A 119 -5.81 -4.12 -2.19
C VAL A 119 -6.08 -3.55 -3.57
N MET A 120 -7.33 -3.67 -4.03
CA MET A 120 -7.74 -3.31 -5.39
C MET A 120 -8.12 -1.82 -5.51
N PRO A 121 -8.19 -1.30 -6.77
CA PRO A 121 -8.48 0.11 -7.02
C PRO A 121 -9.77 0.60 -6.37
N GLY A 122 -9.73 1.77 -5.74
CA GLY A 122 -10.90 2.44 -5.18
C GLY A 122 -11.34 1.97 -3.80
N VAL A 123 -10.67 0.97 -3.20
CA VAL A 123 -11.06 0.39 -1.93
C VAL A 123 -10.77 1.33 -0.76
N THR A 124 -11.74 1.41 0.16
CA THR A 124 -11.60 2.03 1.48
C THR A 124 -11.68 0.95 2.57
N ILE A 125 -10.65 0.86 3.42
CA ILE A 125 -10.62 -0.01 4.60
C ILE A 125 -10.78 0.86 5.85
N GLY A 126 -11.81 0.58 6.66
CA GLY A 126 -12.07 1.31 7.90
C GLY A 126 -10.96 1.10 8.94
N ALA A 127 -10.94 1.94 9.96
CA ALA A 127 -9.95 1.86 11.05
C ALA A 127 -10.09 0.56 11.87
N GLY A 128 -9.01 0.13 12.51
CA GLY A 128 -9.00 -1.01 13.43
C GLY A 128 -9.18 -2.37 12.76
N CYS A 129 -8.93 -2.47 11.45
CA CYS A 129 -9.06 -3.74 10.71
C CYS A 129 -7.81 -4.60 10.79
N VAL A 130 -8.03 -5.90 10.82
CA VAL A 130 -6.99 -6.93 10.60
C VAL A 130 -7.29 -7.63 9.28
N ILE A 131 -6.34 -7.57 8.36
CA ILE A 131 -6.44 -8.18 7.04
C ILE A 131 -5.54 -9.41 7.01
N ALA A 132 -6.15 -10.60 6.95
CA ALA A 132 -5.44 -11.86 7.00
C ALA A 132 -4.54 -12.06 5.77
N ALA A 133 -3.46 -12.80 5.96
CA ALA A 133 -2.51 -13.11 4.90
C ALA A 133 -3.19 -13.73 3.67
N GLY A 134 -2.76 -13.31 2.48
CA GLY A 134 -3.29 -13.80 1.20
C GLY A 134 -4.66 -13.23 0.82
N ALA A 135 -5.22 -12.29 1.57
CA ALA A 135 -6.50 -11.68 1.23
C ALA A 135 -6.41 -10.80 -0.02
N VAL A 136 -7.45 -10.85 -0.85
CA VAL A 136 -7.63 -9.95 -2.00
C VAL A 136 -8.84 -9.05 -1.74
N VAL A 137 -8.57 -7.82 -1.33
CA VAL A 137 -9.62 -6.86 -0.93
C VAL A 137 -10.13 -6.12 -2.16
N THR A 138 -11.34 -6.47 -2.59
CA THR A 138 -11.95 -5.97 -3.85
C THR A 138 -13.06 -4.95 -3.64
N LYS A 139 -13.46 -4.69 -2.39
CA LYS A 139 -14.51 -3.74 -2.02
C LYS A 139 -14.23 -3.12 -0.66
N ASP A 140 -14.95 -2.04 -0.33
CA ASP A 140 -14.84 -1.37 0.94
C ASP A 140 -15.12 -2.30 2.12
N MET A 141 -14.36 -2.11 3.21
CA MET A 141 -14.45 -2.90 4.42
C MET A 141 -14.78 -2.00 5.62
N PRO A 142 -15.78 -2.38 6.45
CA PRO A 142 -16.14 -1.59 7.64
C PRO A 142 -15.02 -1.63 8.69
N ALA A 143 -15.01 -0.62 9.56
CA ALA A 143 -14.06 -0.54 10.67
C ALA A 143 -14.16 -1.76 11.61
N ASN A 144 -13.08 -2.00 12.36
CA ASN A 144 -12.99 -3.04 13.40
C ASN A 144 -13.36 -4.44 12.89
N SER A 145 -12.87 -4.80 11.71
CA SER A 145 -13.18 -6.07 11.06
C SER A 145 -11.96 -6.96 10.91
N LEU A 146 -12.14 -8.26 11.17
CA LEU A 146 -11.24 -9.30 10.66
C LEU A 146 -11.67 -9.64 9.24
N ILE A 147 -10.77 -9.47 8.30
CA ILE A 147 -11.01 -9.58 6.85
C ILE A 147 -10.12 -10.70 6.31
N ALA A 148 -10.68 -11.64 5.55
CA ALA A 148 -9.92 -12.75 4.99
C ALA A 148 -10.50 -13.24 3.67
N GLY A 149 -9.66 -13.91 2.87
CA GLY A 149 -10.04 -14.63 1.67
C GLY A 149 -9.80 -13.88 0.36
N ALA A 150 -10.07 -14.58 -0.74
CA ALA A 150 -10.01 -14.07 -2.11
C ALA A 150 -11.24 -14.53 -2.90
N PRO A 151 -12.23 -13.66 -3.18
CA PRO A 151 -12.31 -12.27 -2.71
C PRO A 151 -12.49 -12.16 -1.20
N ALA A 152 -11.91 -11.12 -0.60
CA ALA A 152 -11.93 -10.92 0.85
C ALA A 152 -13.33 -10.59 1.37
N LYS A 153 -13.65 -11.12 2.54
CA LYS A 153 -14.92 -10.92 3.26
C LYS A 153 -14.64 -10.62 4.72
N VAL A 154 -15.58 -9.94 5.35
CA VAL A 154 -15.58 -9.77 6.81
C VAL A 154 -15.89 -11.13 7.45
N ILE A 155 -14.99 -11.59 8.30
CA ILE A 155 -15.13 -12.86 9.05
C ILE A 155 -15.83 -12.61 10.38
N LYS A 156 -15.45 -11.54 11.07
CA LYS A 156 -16.06 -11.11 12.33
C LYS A 156 -15.70 -9.66 12.64
N THR A 157 -16.46 -9.05 13.52
CA THR A 157 -16.12 -7.78 14.16
C THR A 157 -15.07 -8.03 15.25
N ILE A 158 -14.12 -7.10 15.39
CA ILE A 158 -13.09 -7.09 16.43
C ILE A 158 -13.52 -6.11 17.51
N GLU A 159 -13.57 -6.53 18.75
CA GLU A 159 -13.70 -5.64 19.91
C GLU A 159 -12.32 -5.00 20.19
N GLN A 160 -12.31 -3.68 20.35
CA GLN A 160 -11.09 -2.88 20.60
C GLN A 160 -10.98 -2.53 22.09
#